data_2213ab15ff536d171af72a98ce318833
#
_entry.id   2213ab15ff536d171af72a98ce318833
#
_cell.length_a   1.000
_cell.length_b   1.000
_cell.length_c   1.000
_cell.angle_alpha   90.00
_cell.angle_beta   90.00
_cell.angle_gamma   90.00
#
_symmetry.space_group_name_H-M   'P 1'
#
loop_
_entity.id
_entity.type
_entity.pdbx_description
1 polymer ?
#
loop_
_entity_poly.entity_id
_entity_poly.type
_entity_poly.pdbx_seq_one_letter_code
_entity_poly.pdbx_strand_id
1 'polypeptide(L)'
;ILNAFSHLDRLSNIPVNIITLRDMQNIFDEMSSGVSVQRDMKYICVKVFEYAVMHKYISRDDDYSTYIKIKNLPKSTMHKAFTIDEIRKLKKLDTPEAHVLLIYIYTGCRLSELLSLDRKQIHIDEPCNDDGVERKISYIITGSKTEAGRNRIIPIHEGIKQYVIDELINKKERLFDSKRTWFYMTVLYALNDQLGMNHKMHDTRDTFASLCQLYNVDIYIRKKVLGHKLNDITFDIYTNASKNKLWTEINKIKF
;
A
#
# COMPACT_ATOMS: atom_id res chain seq x y z
N ILE A 1 -8.58 13.63 0.58
CA ILE A 1 -9.70 14.58 0.84
C ILE A 1 -9.17 15.96 1.23
N LEU A 2 -8.32 16.14 2.27
CA LEU A 2 -7.81 17.48 2.67
C LEU A 2 -7.11 18.21 1.52
N ASN A 3 -6.25 17.55 0.78
CA ASN A 3 -5.61 18.13 -0.41
C ASN A 3 -6.61 18.50 -1.52
N ALA A 4 -7.66 17.71 -1.69
CA ALA A 4 -8.72 18.01 -2.66
C ALA A 4 -9.57 19.22 -2.22
N PHE A 5 -9.81 19.34 -0.91
CA PHE A 5 -10.57 20.47 -0.34
C PHE A 5 -9.86 21.80 -0.57
N SER A 6 -8.53 21.87 -0.39
CA SER A 6 -7.77 23.11 -0.60
C SER A 6 -7.84 23.65 -2.03
N HIS A 7 -8.07 22.80 -3.04
CA HIS A 7 -8.27 23.24 -4.42
C HIS A 7 -9.65 23.88 -4.63
N LEU A 8 -10.62 23.62 -3.76
CA LEU A 8 -11.97 24.18 -3.80
C LEU A 8 -12.13 25.47 -2.96
N ASP A 9 -11.04 25.96 -2.36
CA ASP A 9 -11.07 27.11 -1.44
C ASP A 9 -11.68 28.37 -2.06
N ARG A 10 -11.55 28.53 -3.38
CA ARG A 10 -12.21 29.65 -4.11
C ARG A 10 -13.73 29.66 -3.99
N LEU A 11 -14.35 28.52 -3.70
CA LEU A 11 -15.81 28.40 -3.53
C LEU A 11 -16.24 28.51 -2.05
N SER A 12 -15.31 28.46 -1.10
CA SER A 12 -15.62 28.35 0.33
C SER A 12 -16.41 29.54 0.89
N ASN A 13 -16.24 30.74 0.30
CA ASN A 13 -16.90 31.97 0.71
C ASN A 13 -18.07 32.37 -0.20
N ILE A 14 -18.46 31.52 -1.15
CA ILE A 14 -19.57 31.78 -2.06
C ILE A 14 -20.80 31.01 -1.57
N PRO A 15 -21.96 31.68 -1.38
CA PRO A 15 -23.19 30.98 -1.04
C PRO A 15 -23.55 29.91 -2.07
N VAL A 16 -23.91 28.72 -1.62
CA VAL A 16 -24.14 27.55 -2.47
C VAL A 16 -25.23 27.77 -3.55
N ASN A 17 -26.21 28.62 -3.27
CA ASN A 17 -27.33 28.94 -4.18
C ASN A 17 -26.93 29.81 -5.37
N ILE A 18 -25.71 30.38 -5.38
CA ILE A 18 -25.21 31.18 -6.49
C ILE A 18 -24.01 30.53 -7.19
N ILE A 19 -23.51 29.41 -6.68
CA ILE A 19 -22.44 28.65 -7.33
C ILE A 19 -23.00 27.97 -8.58
N THR A 20 -22.45 28.30 -9.73
CA THR A 20 -22.84 27.70 -11.02
C THR A 20 -21.97 26.49 -11.38
N LEU A 21 -22.44 25.67 -12.32
CA LEU A 21 -21.60 24.61 -12.92
C LEU A 21 -20.31 25.17 -13.50
N ARG A 22 -20.37 26.38 -14.11
CA ARG A 22 -19.21 27.01 -14.70
C ARG A 22 -18.15 27.38 -13.67
N ASP A 23 -18.55 27.87 -12.49
CA ASP A 23 -17.62 28.20 -11.41
C ASP A 23 -16.89 26.96 -10.93
N MET A 24 -17.61 25.86 -10.74
CA MET A 24 -17.03 24.57 -10.39
C MET A 24 -16.12 24.06 -11.51
N GLN A 25 -16.59 24.00 -12.76
CA GLN A 25 -15.86 23.44 -13.88
C GLN A 25 -14.56 24.20 -14.18
N ASN A 26 -14.55 25.53 -14.05
CA ASN A 26 -13.34 26.34 -14.24
C ASN A 26 -12.19 25.88 -13.33
N ILE A 27 -12.49 25.57 -12.05
CA ILE A 27 -11.47 25.06 -11.11
C ILE A 27 -10.87 23.74 -11.63
N PHE A 28 -11.70 22.82 -12.13
CA PHE A 28 -11.23 21.56 -12.71
C PHE A 28 -10.45 21.75 -14.00
N ASP A 29 -10.83 22.76 -14.79
CA ASP A 29 -10.18 23.05 -16.07
C ASP A 29 -8.81 23.73 -15.91
N GLU A 30 -8.62 24.48 -14.84
CA GLU A 30 -7.33 25.11 -14.52
C GLU A 30 -6.34 24.12 -13.87
N MET A 31 -6.83 22.96 -13.38
CA MET A 31 -5.98 22.03 -12.66
C MET A 31 -5.01 21.24 -13.54
N SER A 32 -3.78 21.13 -13.04
CA SER A 32 -2.76 20.18 -13.49
C SER A 32 -2.69 18.90 -12.63
N SER A 33 -3.46 18.83 -11.55
CA SER A 33 -3.44 17.72 -10.58
C SER A 33 -4.02 16.43 -11.15
N GLY A 34 -3.51 15.29 -10.68
CA GLY A 34 -3.90 13.96 -11.16
C GLY A 34 -5.39 13.65 -10.98
N VAL A 35 -5.89 12.71 -11.79
CA VAL A 35 -7.30 12.28 -11.85
C VAL A 35 -7.86 11.90 -10.47
N SER A 36 -7.04 11.34 -9.56
CA SER A 36 -7.47 10.95 -8.21
C SER A 36 -7.90 12.16 -7.39
N VAL A 37 -7.13 13.26 -7.43
CA VAL A 37 -7.47 14.50 -6.71
C VAL A 37 -8.75 15.10 -7.27
N GLN A 38 -8.90 15.12 -8.60
CA GLN A 38 -10.13 15.61 -9.23
C GLN A 38 -11.36 14.79 -8.88
N ARG A 39 -11.23 13.46 -8.73
CA ARG A 39 -12.33 12.60 -8.24
C ARG A 39 -12.73 12.94 -6.81
N ASP A 40 -11.75 13.14 -5.93
CA ASP A 40 -12.01 13.55 -4.55
C ASP A 40 -12.67 14.93 -4.49
N MET A 41 -12.25 15.88 -5.33
CA MET A 41 -12.88 17.21 -5.45
C MET A 41 -14.33 17.10 -5.93
N LYS A 42 -14.58 16.34 -6.99
CA LYS A 42 -15.94 16.12 -7.48
C LYS A 42 -16.81 15.48 -6.40
N TYR A 43 -16.28 14.49 -5.67
CA TYR A 43 -16.97 13.90 -4.54
C TYR A 43 -17.35 14.92 -3.47
N ILE A 44 -16.44 15.86 -3.13
CA ILE A 44 -16.71 16.94 -2.18
C ILE A 44 -17.83 17.84 -2.72
N CYS A 45 -17.74 18.31 -3.97
CA CYS A 45 -18.78 19.13 -4.58
C CYS A 45 -20.15 18.43 -4.51
N VAL A 46 -20.23 17.17 -4.93
CA VAL A 46 -21.47 16.39 -4.90
C VAL A 46 -22.02 16.32 -3.47
N LYS A 47 -21.18 16.05 -2.47
CA LYS A 47 -21.65 15.94 -1.08
C LYS A 47 -22.11 17.27 -0.49
N VAL A 48 -21.48 18.37 -0.86
CA VAL A 48 -21.91 19.72 -0.43
C VAL A 48 -23.27 20.09 -1.05
N PHE A 49 -23.45 19.82 -2.34
CA PHE A 49 -24.72 20.11 -3.02
C PHE A 49 -25.84 19.17 -2.56
N GLU A 50 -25.59 17.87 -2.37
CA GLU A 50 -26.55 16.93 -1.74
C GLU A 50 -27.01 17.44 -0.36
N TYR A 51 -26.07 17.91 0.47
CA TYR A 51 -26.36 18.52 1.76
C TYR A 51 -27.23 19.77 1.62
N ALA A 52 -26.90 20.67 0.67
CA ALA A 52 -27.66 21.89 0.41
C ALA A 52 -29.12 21.60 -0.04
N VAL A 53 -29.32 20.60 -0.90
CA VAL A 53 -30.66 20.15 -1.31
C VAL A 53 -31.42 19.57 -0.11
N MET A 54 -30.80 18.71 0.70
CA MET A 54 -31.41 18.08 1.87
C MET A 54 -31.87 19.12 2.90
N HIS A 55 -31.11 20.19 3.06
CA HIS A 55 -31.44 21.29 3.98
C HIS A 55 -32.23 22.43 3.33
N LYS A 56 -32.71 22.25 2.09
CA LYS A 56 -33.53 23.24 1.36
C LYS A 56 -32.86 24.60 1.13
N TYR A 57 -31.52 24.63 1.06
CA TYR A 57 -30.77 25.82 0.65
C TYR A 57 -30.83 26.04 -0.86
N ILE A 58 -30.98 24.98 -1.63
CA ILE A 58 -31.18 24.96 -3.08
C ILE A 58 -32.26 23.94 -3.45
N SER A 59 -32.86 24.05 -4.63
CA SER A 59 -33.71 23.00 -5.18
C SER A 59 -32.87 21.85 -5.75
N ARG A 60 -33.49 20.69 -5.99
CA ARG A 60 -32.80 19.56 -6.62
C ARG A 60 -32.41 19.86 -8.07
N ASP A 61 -33.19 20.68 -8.74
CA ASP A 61 -32.94 21.07 -10.14
C ASP A 61 -31.73 22.04 -10.25
N ASP A 62 -31.33 22.66 -9.15
CA ASP A 62 -30.16 23.54 -9.05
C ASP A 62 -28.87 22.80 -8.66
N ASP A 63 -28.93 21.49 -8.43
CA ASP A 63 -27.75 20.67 -8.18
C ASP A 63 -27.04 20.27 -9.49
N TYR A 64 -26.09 21.07 -9.89
CA TYR A 64 -25.26 20.83 -11.07
C TYR A 64 -23.96 20.06 -10.77
N SER A 65 -23.69 19.68 -9.55
CA SER A 65 -22.41 19.10 -9.12
C SER A 65 -22.08 17.78 -9.82
N THR A 66 -23.09 16.99 -10.15
CA THR A 66 -22.92 15.70 -10.85
C THR A 66 -22.42 15.87 -12.29
N TYR A 67 -22.68 17.02 -12.93
CA TYR A 67 -22.28 17.33 -14.31
C TYR A 67 -20.82 17.76 -14.46
N ILE A 68 -20.09 17.97 -13.37
CA ILE A 68 -18.66 18.30 -13.39
C ILE A 68 -17.90 17.22 -14.18
N LYS A 69 -17.14 17.66 -15.18
CA LYS A 69 -16.29 16.78 -16.00
C LYS A 69 -14.88 16.74 -15.44
N ILE A 70 -14.35 15.54 -15.25
CA ILE A 70 -12.97 15.30 -14.82
C ILE A 70 -12.11 15.16 -16.06
N LYS A 71 -10.96 15.85 -16.10
CA LYS A 71 -9.98 15.71 -17.19
C LYS A 71 -9.39 14.30 -17.19
N ASN A 72 -9.32 13.70 -18.35
CA ASN A 72 -8.63 12.43 -18.53
C ASN A 72 -7.12 12.70 -18.69
N LEU A 73 -6.44 12.94 -17.58
CA LEU A 73 -4.99 13.15 -17.56
C LEU A 73 -4.26 11.80 -17.57
N PRO A 74 -3.14 11.68 -18.28
CA PRO A 74 -2.33 10.48 -18.22
C PRO A 74 -1.90 10.21 -16.78
N LYS A 75 -1.85 8.93 -16.41
CA LYS A 75 -1.37 8.53 -15.06
C LYS A 75 0.06 9.04 -14.89
N SER A 76 0.27 9.96 -13.96
CA SER A 76 1.56 10.61 -13.71
C SER A 76 2.62 9.71 -13.05
N THR A 77 2.25 8.51 -12.60
CA THR A 77 3.16 7.61 -11.90
C THR A 77 2.99 6.18 -12.41
N MET A 78 3.90 5.74 -13.27
CA MET A 78 4.15 4.31 -13.41
C MET A 78 4.99 3.87 -12.20
N HIS A 79 4.46 2.92 -11.42
CA HIS A 79 5.24 2.20 -10.43
C HIS A 79 6.25 1.31 -11.17
N LYS A 80 7.49 1.30 -10.72
CA LYS A 80 8.57 0.55 -11.33
C LYS A 80 9.13 -0.42 -10.29
N ALA A 81 8.93 -1.72 -10.52
CA ALA A 81 9.52 -2.72 -9.64
C ALA A 81 11.06 -2.62 -9.65
N PHE A 82 11.69 -2.92 -8.51
CA PHE A 82 13.14 -3.08 -8.44
C PHE A 82 13.55 -4.25 -9.34
N THR A 83 14.61 -4.04 -10.10
CA THR A 83 15.21 -5.09 -10.92
C THR A 83 15.98 -6.09 -10.05
N ILE A 84 16.24 -7.28 -10.58
CA ILE A 84 17.04 -8.29 -9.87
C ILE A 84 18.45 -7.75 -9.57
N ASP A 85 19.03 -6.94 -10.46
CA ASP A 85 20.35 -6.36 -10.24
C ASP A 85 20.36 -5.29 -9.15
N GLU A 86 19.29 -4.49 -9.04
CA GLU A 86 19.13 -3.54 -7.94
C GLU A 86 18.97 -4.27 -6.59
N ILE A 87 18.21 -5.36 -6.56
CA ILE A 87 18.10 -6.22 -5.37
C ILE A 87 19.46 -6.83 -5.00
N ARG A 88 20.25 -7.29 -5.97
CA ARG A 88 21.62 -7.79 -5.73
C ARG A 88 22.54 -6.70 -5.18
N LYS A 89 22.45 -5.47 -5.69
CA LYS A 89 23.20 -4.33 -5.14
C LYS A 89 22.83 -4.06 -3.69
N LEU A 90 21.54 -4.06 -3.34
CA LEU A 90 21.07 -3.90 -1.97
C LEU A 90 21.63 -4.98 -1.04
N LYS A 91 21.61 -6.24 -1.45
CA LYS A 91 22.18 -7.35 -0.68
C LYS A 91 23.68 -7.21 -0.49
N LYS A 92 24.42 -6.79 -1.53
CA LYS A 92 25.86 -6.61 -1.47
C LYS A 92 26.27 -5.44 -0.58
N LEU A 93 25.40 -4.44 -0.42
CA LEU A 93 25.67 -3.28 0.41
C LEU A 93 25.71 -3.66 1.91
N ASP A 94 24.88 -4.62 2.32
CA ASP A 94 24.86 -5.24 3.66
C ASP A 94 24.81 -4.22 4.82
N THR A 95 24.03 -3.15 4.66
CA THR A 95 23.82 -2.13 5.68
C THR A 95 22.45 -2.25 6.33
N PRO A 96 22.25 -1.73 7.56
CA PRO A 96 20.95 -1.75 8.22
C PRO A 96 19.83 -1.17 7.35
N GLU A 97 20.08 -0.09 6.62
CA GLU A 97 19.11 0.53 5.73
C GLU A 97 18.75 -0.38 4.55
N ALA A 98 19.73 -1.08 3.98
CA ALA A 98 19.50 -2.05 2.92
C ALA A 98 18.71 -3.26 3.44
N HIS A 99 19.00 -3.74 4.64
CA HIS A 99 18.24 -4.82 5.31
C HIS A 99 16.77 -4.42 5.51
N VAL A 100 16.52 -3.20 6.01
CA VAL A 100 15.14 -2.67 6.16
C VAL A 100 14.41 -2.61 4.82
N LEU A 101 15.07 -2.15 3.76
CA LEU A 101 14.46 -2.10 2.42
C LEU A 101 14.20 -3.50 1.86
N LEU A 102 15.10 -4.46 2.08
CA LEU A 102 14.91 -5.86 1.69
C LEU A 102 13.76 -6.52 2.48
N ILE A 103 13.65 -6.28 3.80
CA ILE A 103 12.49 -6.72 4.58
C ILE A 103 11.20 -6.18 3.95
N TYR A 104 11.19 -4.91 3.54
CA TYR A 104 10.01 -4.30 2.94
C TYR A 104 9.69 -4.90 1.57
N ILE A 105 10.70 -5.15 0.73
CA ILE A 105 10.52 -5.82 -0.58
C ILE A 105 9.97 -7.23 -0.41
N TYR A 106 10.59 -8.06 0.43
CA TYR A 106 10.26 -9.49 0.54
C TYR A 106 9.02 -9.81 1.38
N THR A 107 8.47 -8.85 2.12
CA THR A 107 7.18 -9.00 2.82
C THR A 107 6.00 -8.50 2.01
N GLY A 108 6.22 -7.59 1.07
CA GLY A 108 5.15 -6.92 0.33
C GLY A 108 4.17 -6.14 1.22
N CYS A 109 4.54 -5.81 2.45
CA CYS A 109 3.73 -4.99 3.37
C CYS A 109 3.42 -3.60 2.79
N ARG A 110 2.37 -2.96 3.27
CA ARG A 110 2.25 -1.51 3.13
C ARG A 110 3.20 -0.84 4.14
N LEU A 111 3.75 0.33 3.81
CA LEU A 111 4.68 1.01 4.72
C LEU A 111 4.07 1.24 6.10
N SER A 112 2.81 1.67 6.16
CA SER A 112 2.11 1.88 7.43
C SER A 112 1.97 0.58 8.24
N GLU A 113 1.79 -0.56 7.59
CA GLU A 113 1.72 -1.87 8.24
C GLU A 113 3.10 -2.25 8.80
N LEU A 114 4.15 -2.08 8.00
CA LEU A 114 5.51 -2.41 8.40
C LEU A 114 5.98 -1.55 9.60
N LEU A 115 5.76 -0.24 9.54
CA LEU A 115 6.17 0.68 10.60
C LEU A 115 5.34 0.58 11.89
N SER A 116 4.12 0.03 11.80
CA SER A 116 3.26 -0.20 12.97
C SER A 116 3.38 -1.62 13.55
N LEU A 117 4.28 -2.44 13.01
CA LEU A 117 4.43 -3.83 13.43
C LEU A 117 4.89 -3.93 14.87
N ASP A 118 4.01 -4.46 15.72
CA ASP A 118 4.31 -4.80 17.11
C ASP A 118 5.11 -6.11 17.15
N ARG A 119 6.04 -6.23 18.08
CA ARG A 119 6.83 -7.45 18.32
C ARG A 119 5.96 -8.69 18.46
N LYS A 120 4.78 -8.55 19.09
CA LYS A 120 3.81 -9.65 19.30
C LYS A 120 3.21 -10.20 18.00
N GLN A 121 3.31 -9.44 16.91
CA GLN A 121 2.81 -9.83 15.60
C GLN A 121 3.85 -10.60 14.78
N ILE A 122 5.08 -10.75 15.30
CA ILE A 122 6.21 -11.37 14.61
C ILE A 122 6.54 -12.68 15.30
N HIS A 123 6.45 -13.75 14.56
CA HIS A 123 6.64 -15.12 15.00
C HIS A 123 7.86 -15.69 14.31
N ILE A 124 8.87 -16.09 15.08
CA ILE A 124 10.15 -16.62 14.56
C ILE A 124 10.28 -18.09 14.93
N ASP A 125 10.53 -18.93 13.93
CA ASP A 125 10.77 -20.37 14.06
C ASP A 125 9.71 -21.10 14.90
N GLU A 126 8.45 -20.71 14.76
CA GLU A 126 7.36 -21.39 15.45
C GLU A 126 7.07 -22.76 14.84
N PRO A 127 6.87 -23.78 15.69
CA PRO A 127 6.44 -25.09 15.23
C PRO A 127 5.10 -25.00 14.48
N CYS A 128 5.06 -25.61 13.33
CA CYS A 128 3.85 -25.67 12.49
C CYS A 128 3.69 -27.10 11.98
N ASN A 129 2.50 -27.67 12.22
CA ASN A 129 2.14 -29.03 11.79
C ASN A 129 0.78 -29.00 11.11
N ASP A 130 0.63 -28.14 10.09
CA ASP A 130 -0.52 -28.15 9.21
C ASP A 130 -0.17 -28.87 7.90
N ASP A 131 -1.17 -29.48 7.25
CA ASP A 131 -1.04 -30.33 6.05
C ASP A 131 -0.15 -31.57 6.23
N GLY A 132 0.00 -32.06 7.47
CA GLY A 132 0.82 -33.25 7.77
C GLY A 132 2.33 -33.02 7.61
N VAL A 133 2.78 -31.79 7.46
CA VAL A 133 4.19 -31.41 7.36
C VAL A 133 4.62 -30.67 8.62
N GLU A 134 5.47 -31.30 9.39
CA GLU A 134 6.06 -30.68 10.59
C GLU A 134 7.29 -29.86 10.20
N ARG A 135 7.27 -28.56 10.52
CA ARG A 135 8.42 -27.65 10.32
C ARG A 135 8.34 -26.42 11.23
N LYS A 136 9.46 -25.72 11.35
CA LYS A 136 9.48 -24.39 11.95
C LYS A 136 9.32 -23.35 10.88
N ILE A 137 8.43 -22.39 11.08
CA ILE A 137 8.16 -21.31 10.14
C ILE A 137 8.22 -19.95 10.84
N SER A 138 8.63 -18.94 10.10
CA SER A 138 8.60 -17.56 10.57
C SER A 138 7.56 -16.78 9.76
N TYR A 139 6.76 -15.96 10.44
CA TYR A 139 5.68 -15.21 9.82
C TYR A 139 5.29 -13.95 10.61
N ILE A 140 4.58 -13.06 9.96
CA ILE A 140 4.01 -11.83 10.51
C ILE A 140 2.49 -11.92 10.44
N ILE A 141 1.78 -11.46 11.46
CA ILE A 141 0.33 -11.25 11.44
C ILE A 141 0.08 -9.74 11.36
N THR A 142 -0.48 -9.24 10.26
CA THR A 142 -0.69 -7.80 10.06
C THR A 142 -1.87 -7.50 9.17
N GLY A 143 -2.15 -6.21 8.99
CA GLY A 143 -3.20 -5.68 8.13
C GLY A 143 -4.39 -5.14 8.91
N SER A 144 -4.71 -3.86 8.67
CA SER A 144 -5.83 -3.17 9.33
C SER A 144 -6.70 -2.36 8.36
N LYS A 145 -6.17 -2.04 7.17
CA LYS A 145 -6.79 -1.05 6.27
C LYS A 145 -8.00 -1.58 5.49
N THR A 146 -8.01 -2.86 5.17
CA THR A 146 -9.09 -3.49 4.38
C THR A 146 -9.52 -4.79 5.04
N GLU A 147 -10.79 -5.16 4.90
CA GLU A 147 -11.33 -6.39 5.45
C GLU A 147 -10.54 -7.63 4.96
N ALA A 148 -10.31 -7.74 3.65
CA ALA A 148 -9.51 -8.82 3.05
C ALA A 148 -8.04 -8.85 3.49
N GLY A 149 -7.54 -7.76 4.04
CA GLY A 149 -6.15 -7.66 4.52
C GLY A 149 -6.02 -7.81 6.03
N ARG A 150 -7.13 -7.85 6.78
CA ARG A 150 -7.10 -7.86 8.25
C ARG A 150 -6.55 -9.19 8.79
N ASN A 151 -5.60 -9.11 9.72
CA ASN A 151 -4.98 -10.27 10.38
C ASN A 151 -4.42 -11.31 9.41
N ARG A 152 -3.93 -10.86 8.23
CA ARG A 152 -3.35 -11.78 7.27
C ARG A 152 -1.97 -12.25 7.72
N ILE A 153 -1.67 -13.48 7.38
CA ILE A 153 -0.35 -14.07 7.61
C ILE A 153 0.55 -13.74 6.42
N ILE A 154 1.71 -13.18 6.71
CA ILE A 154 2.78 -12.93 5.75
C ILE A 154 3.97 -13.78 6.17
N PRO A 155 4.34 -14.84 5.42
CA PRO A 155 5.55 -15.59 5.71
C PRO A 155 6.79 -14.69 5.61
N ILE A 156 7.71 -14.85 6.55
CA ILE A 156 9.04 -14.26 6.48
C ILE A 156 9.88 -15.19 5.61
N HIS A 157 10.34 -14.67 4.48
CA HIS A 157 11.23 -15.40 3.58
C HIS A 157 12.55 -15.73 4.29
N GLU A 158 13.08 -16.95 4.14
CA GLU A 158 14.30 -17.38 4.85
C GLU A 158 15.49 -16.45 4.63
N GLY A 159 15.62 -15.88 3.43
CA GLY A 159 16.71 -14.96 3.11
C GLY A 159 16.68 -13.64 3.89
N ILE A 160 15.53 -13.20 4.39
CA ILE A 160 15.41 -11.97 5.20
C ILE A 160 15.21 -12.26 6.68
N LYS A 161 15.09 -13.52 7.08
CA LYS A 161 14.78 -13.91 8.46
C LYS A 161 15.79 -13.34 9.46
N GLN A 162 17.08 -13.44 9.14
CA GLN A 162 18.12 -12.92 10.01
C GLN A 162 18.01 -11.39 10.17
N TYR A 163 17.74 -10.65 9.10
CA TYR A 163 17.55 -9.18 9.18
C TYR A 163 16.39 -8.81 10.11
N VAL A 164 15.29 -9.58 10.07
CA VAL A 164 14.16 -9.37 10.99
C VAL A 164 14.57 -9.65 12.44
N ILE A 165 15.33 -10.70 12.68
CA ILE A 165 15.84 -11.05 14.03
C ILE A 165 16.75 -9.94 14.55
N ASP A 166 17.68 -9.45 13.74
CA ASP A 166 18.63 -8.38 14.10
C ASP A 166 17.89 -7.09 14.49
N GLU A 167 16.85 -6.73 13.72
CA GLU A 167 16.00 -5.60 14.07
C GLU A 167 15.23 -5.81 15.38
N LEU A 168 14.79 -7.04 15.68
CA LEU A 168 14.06 -7.36 16.92
C LEU A 168 14.96 -7.37 18.17
N ILE A 169 16.24 -7.70 18.04
CA ILE A 169 17.18 -7.76 19.17
C ILE A 169 17.32 -6.38 19.83
N ASN A 170 17.36 -5.34 19.02
CA ASN A 170 17.60 -3.95 19.46
C ASN A 170 16.31 -3.20 19.80
N LYS A 171 15.13 -3.78 19.62
CA LYS A 171 13.84 -3.09 19.76
C LYS A 171 12.96 -3.78 20.82
N LYS A 172 12.32 -2.98 21.68
CA LYS A 172 11.50 -3.52 22.78
C LYS A 172 10.07 -3.85 22.36
N GLU A 173 9.41 -2.99 21.63
CA GLU A 173 7.98 -3.09 21.36
C GLU A 173 7.61 -3.22 19.88
N ARG A 174 8.33 -2.56 18.98
CA ARG A 174 8.04 -2.53 17.54
C ARG A 174 9.24 -2.98 16.73
N LEU A 175 9.01 -3.53 15.54
CA LEU A 175 10.08 -3.87 14.61
C LEU A 175 10.87 -2.61 14.20
N PHE A 176 10.16 -1.54 13.90
CA PHE A 176 10.76 -0.25 13.57
C PHE A 176 10.16 0.84 14.46
N ASP A 177 10.95 1.37 15.37
CA ASP A 177 10.55 2.53 16.17
C ASP A 177 10.87 3.83 15.42
N SER A 178 10.26 3.99 14.25
CA SER A 178 10.62 5.04 13.32
C SER A 178 9.41 5.67 12.67
N LYS A 179 9.49 6.98 12.43
CA LYS A 179 8.47 7.73 11.70
C LYS A 179 8.58 7.47 10.20
N ARG A 180 7.46 7.64 9.50
CA ARG A 180 7.41 7.53 8.03
C ARG A 180 8.46 8.40 7.33
N THR A 181 8.71 9.61 7.84
CA THR A 181 9.71 10.54 7.31
C THR A 181 11.12 9.96 7.37
N TRP A 182 11.48 9.29 8.48
CA TRP A 182 12.78 8.61 8.61
C TRP A 182 12.95 7.56 7.51
N PHE A 183 11.94 6.72 7.29
CA PHE A 183 12.02 5.68 6.27
C PHE A 183 12.24 6.28 4.86
N TYR A 184 11.54 7.38 4.53
CA TYR A 184 11.74 8.05 3.25
C TYR A 184 13.15 8.62 3.11
N MET A 185 13.60 9.37 4.10
CA MET A 185 14.87 10.11 4.01
C MET A 185 16.09 9.21 4.19
N THR A 186 16.06 8.37 5.23
CA THR A 186 17.24 7.58 5.64
C THR A 186 17.33 6.25 4.89
N VAL A 187 16.21 5.62 4.56
CA VAL A 187 16.23 4.32 3.89
C VAL A 187 16.08 4.49 2.38
N LEU A 188 14.91 5.00 1.94
CA LEU A 188 14.62 4.94 0.50
C LEU A 188 15.43 5.95 -0.33
N TYR A 189 15.44 7.22 0.06
CA TYR A 189 16.12 8.25 -0.73
C TYR A 189 17.64 8.15 -0.64
N ALA A 190 18.17 7.84 0.54
CA ALA A 190 19.61 7.63 0.71
C ALA A 190 20.12 6.45 -0.14
N LEU A 191 19.39 5.32 -0.14
CA LEU A 191 19.75 4.16 -0.97
C LEU A 191 19.54 4.41 -2.47
N ASN A 192 18.50 5.16 -2.85
CA ASN A 192 18.31 5.57 -4.23
C ASN A 192 19.50 6.39 -4.74
N ASP A 193 19.92 7.37 -3.96
CA ASP A 193 21.08 8.23 -4.30
C ASP A 193 22.38 7.41 -4.35
N GLN A 194 22.66 6.62 -3.31
CA GLN A 194 23.86 5.80 -3.21
C GLN A 194 24.02 4.77 -4.34
N LEU A 195 22.92 4.18 -4.79
CA LEU A 195 22.96 3.09 -5.77
C LEU A 195 22.52 3.53 -7.18
N GLY A 196 22.26 4.83 -7.39
CA GLY A 196 21.80 5.37 -8.66
C GLY A 196 20.42 4.83 -9.08
N MET A 197 19.52 4.61 -8.11
CA MET A 197 18.18 4.13 -8.32
C MET A 197 17.17 5.29 -8.23
N ASN A 198 15.94 5.05 -8.70
CA ASN A 198 14.86 6.03 -8.58
C ASN A 198 13.53 5.31 -8.31
N HIS A 199 13.39 4.84 -7.08
CA HIS A 199 12.21 4.11 -6.63
C HIS A 199 11.36 4.92 -5.66
N LYS A 200 10.05 4.64 -5.70
CA LYS A 200 9.06 5.16 -4.77
C LYS A 200 8.66 4.07 -3.79
N MET A 201 7.99 4.46 -2.73
CA MET A 201 7.61 3.57 -1.65
C MET A 201 6.74 2.38 -2.10
N HIS A 202 5.84 2.57 -3.06
CA HIS A 202 4.98 1.49 -3.56
C HIS A 202 5.71 0.49 -4.45
N ASP A 203 6.85 0.87 -5.00
CA ASP A 203 7.64 0.02 -5.89
C ASP A 203 8.15 -1.25 -5.19
N THR A 204 8.36 -1.20 -3.86
CA THR A 204 8.70 -2.39 -3.06
C THR A 204 7.63 -3.46 -3.12
N ARG A 205 6.36 -3.06 -3.02
CA ARG A 205 5.23 -3.98 -3.05
C ARG A 205 4.96 -4.50 -4.47
N ASP A 206 5.17 -3.67 -5.48
CA ASP A 206 5.11 -4.07 -6.89
C ASP A 206 6.26 -5.01 -7.22
N THR A 207 7.44 -4.80 -6.60
CA THR A 207 8.58 -5.72 -6.67
C THR A 207 8.24 -7.08 -6.09
N PHE A 208 7.66 -7.14 -4.90
CA PHE A 208 7.19 -8.41 -4.31
C PHE A 208 6.22 -9.14 -5.26
N ALA A 209 5.24 -8.41 -5.82
CA ALA A 209 4.29 -9.00 -6.77
C ALA A 209 4.97 -9.53 -8.03
N SER A 210 5.98 -8.83 -8.54
CA SER A 210 6.77 -9.21 -9.71
C SER A 210 7.67 -10.42 -9.41
N LEU A 211 8.30 -10.45 -8.23
CA LEU A 211 9.07 -11.62 -7.78
C LEU A 211 8.18 -12.86 -7.64
N CYS A 212 7.01 -12.72 -7.05
CA CYS A 212 6.03 -13.81 -6.98
C CYS A 212 5.69 -14.36 -8.37
N GLN A 213 5.51 -13.48 -9.35
CA GLN A 213 5.23 -13.90 -10.72
C GLN A 213 6.43 -14.58 -11.37
N LEU A 214 7.62 -14.02 -11.22
CA LEU A 214 8.86 -14.54 -11.79
C LEU A 214 9.19 -15.96 -11.29
N TYR A 215 8.92 -16.22 -10.01
CA TYR A 215 9.21 -17.50 -9.37
C TYR A 215 7.98 -18.42 -9.27
N ASN A 216 6.93 -18.15 -10.05
CA ASN A 216 5.74 -18.98 -10.14
C ASN A 216 5.09 -19.28 -8.77
N VAL A 217 5.06 -18.25 -7.89
CA VAL A 217 4.26 -18.30 -6.67
C VAL A 217 2.78 -18.33 -7.05
N ASP A 218 2.02 -19.22 -6.40
CA ASP A 218 0.59 -19.34 -6.64
C ASP A 218 -0.11 -17.97 -6.54
N ILE A 219 -0.95 -17.66 -7.54
CA ILE A 219 -1.60 -16.34 -7.67
C ILE A 219 -2.52 -16.01 -6.48
N TYR A 220 -3.15 -17.03 -5.87
CA TYR A 220 -4.04 -16.85 -4.71
C TYR A 220 -3.22 -16.58 -3.46
N ILE A 221 -2.11 -17.31 -3.28
CA ILE A 221 -1.15 -17.06 -2.20
C ILE A 221 -0.60 -15.63 -2.29
N ARG A 222 -0.17 -15.20 -3.49
CA ARG A 222 0.28 -13.83 -3.72
C ARG A 222 -0.79 -12.81 -3.34
N LYS A 223 -2.04 -12.98 -3.80
CA LYS A 223 -3.15 -12.08 -3.47
C LYS A 223 -3.44 -12.06 -1.97
N LYS A 224 -3.42 -13.22 -1.31
CA LYS A 224 -3.67 -13.38 0.11
C LYS A 224 -2.59 -12.67 0.94
N VAL A 225 -1.31 -12.89 0.65
CA VAL A 225 -0.17 -12.23 1.30
C VAL A 225 -0.21 -10.72 1.09
N LEU A 226 -0.57 -10.26 -0.10
CA LEU A 226 -0.76 -8.84 -0.39
C LEU A 226 -2.04 -8.24 0.24
N GLY A 227 -3.00 -9.04 0.70
CA GLY A 227 -4.30 -8.56 1.21
C GLY A 227 -5.13 -7.88 0.12
N HIS A 228 -5.13 -8.45 -1.08
CA HIS A 228 -6.00 -8.06 -2.18
C HIS A 228 -7.33 -8.82 -2.06
N LYS A 229 -8.43 -8.13 -2.38
CA LYS A 229 -9.74 -8.76 -2.43
C LYS A 229 -9.75 -9.82 -3.53
N LEU A 230 -10.18 -11.03 -3.19
CA LEU A 230 -10.47 -12.08 -4.16
C LEU A 230 -11.89 -11.83 -4.67
N ASN A 231 -12.05 -11.59 -5.96
CA ASN A 231 -13.37 -11.31 -6.54
C ASN A 231 -14.18 -12.59 -6.83
N ASP A 232 -13.64 -13.75 -6.47
CA ASP A 232 -14.26 -15.05 -6.70
C ASP A 232 -14.62 -15.68 -5.34
N ILE A 233 -15.93 -15.72 -5.05
CA ILE A 233 -16.49 -16.25 -3.80
C ILE A 233 -16.11 -17.72 -3.60
N THR A 234 -15.97 -18.48 -4.67
CA THR A 234 -15.60 -19.90 -4.64
C THR A 234 -14.19 -20.09 -4.06
N PHE A 235 -13.28 -19.17 -4.34
CA PHE A 235 -11.91 -19.23 -3.84
C PHE A 235 -11.77 -18.74 -2.39
N ASP A 236 -12.58 -17.78 -1.94
CA ASP A 236 -12.57 -17.34 -0.54
C ASP A 236 -13.01 -18.45 0.43
N ILE A 237 -13.91 -19.32 -0.02
CA ILE A 237 -14.44 -20.45 0.78
C ILE A 237 -13.45 -21.63 0.80
N TYR A 238 -12.77 -21.90 -0.31
CA TYR A 238 -11.90 -23.10 -0.45
C TYR A 238 -10.41 -22.87 -0.14
N THR A 239 -9.94 -21.62 -0.04
CA THR A 239 -8.51 -21.35 0.20
C THR A 239 -8.19 -20.88 1.61
N ASN A 240 -8.48 -21.69 2.62
CA ASN A 240 -7.73 -21.61 3.87
C ASN A 240 -6.34 -22.20 3.63
N ALA A 241 -5.48 -21.43 2.93
CA ALA A 241 -4.11 -21.85 2.74
C ALA A 241 -3.44 -21.98 4.11
N SER A 242 -2.92 -23.17 4.41
CA SER A 242 -2.17 -23.43 5.62
C SER A 242 -0.94 -22.52 5.71
N LYS A 243 -0.42 -22.34 6.92
CA LYS A 243 0.82 -21.59 7.13
C LYS A 243 1.98 -22.24 6.37
N ASN A 244 2.05 -23.58 6.38
CA ASN A 244 3.04 -24.34 5.62
C ASN A 244 2.98 -24.06 4.12
N LYS A 245 1.77 -24.03 3.54
CA LYS A 245 1.59 -23.70 2.12
C LYS A 245 2.01 -22.25 1.82
N LEU A 246 1.59 -21.29 2.64
CA LEU A 246 2.00 -19.89 2.49
C LEU A 246 3.53 -19.76 2.52
N TRP A 247 4.18 -20.39 3.49
CA TRP A 247 5.63 -20.34 3.66
C TRP A 247 6.35 -21.00 2.47
N THR A 248 5.90 -22.19 2.05
CA THR A 248 6.49 -22.92 0.92
C THR A 248 6.42 -22.11 -0.37
N GLU A 249 5.28 -21.48 -0.63
CA GLU A 249 5.09 -20.67 -1.83
C GLU A 249 5.98 -19.42 -1.83
N ILE A 250 6.07 -18.71 -0.71
CA ILE A 250 6.89 -17.50 -0.63
C ILE A 250 8.38 -17.82 -0.72
N ASN A 251 8.82 -18.95 -0.17
CA ASN A 251 10.22 -19.38 -0.26
C ASN A 251 10.62 -19.99 -1.63
N LYS A 252 9.75 -20.03 -2.62
CA LYS A 252 10.13 -20.22 -4.03
C LYS A 252 10.91 -19.03 -4.59
N ILE A 253 10.68 -17.83 -4.06
CA ILE A 253 11.40 -16.63 -4.47
C ILE A 253 12.86 -16.82 -4.13
N LYS A 254 13.75 -16.69 -5.12
CA LYS A 254 15.19 -16.76 -4.85
C LYS A 254 15.67 -15.48 -4.18
N PHE A 255 16.41 -15.70 -3.11
CA PHE A 255 17.07 -14.62 -2.39
C PHE A 255 18.48 -14.37 -2.92
#